data_fae3f2b890f2f5b2f3f9bae7b42d1d14
#
_entry.id   fae3f2b890f2f5b2f3f9bae7b42d1d14
#
_cell.length_a   1.000
_cell.length_b   1.000
_cell.length_c   1.000
_cell.angle_alpha   90.00
_cell.angle_beta   90.00
_cell.angle_gamma   90.00
#
_symmetry.space_group_name_H-M   'P 1'
#
loop_
_entity.id
_entity.type
_entity.pdbx_description
1 polymer ?
#
loop_
_entity_poly.entity_id
_entity_poly.type
_entity_poly.pdbx_seq_one_letter_code
_entity_poly.pdbx_strand_id
1 'polypeptide(L)'
;MNHLIGDPGSLLDQFNPKYIQFISDNNIRQPSDIFVFLGEHPDTINDGYYMNRFHEYKWGNLPASYHNGATALSYADGHAATHHWTVTGEHGTIRPPVKGAVGGIIPAKPITDFQWVVDHSSILK
;
A
#
# COMPACT_ATOMS: atom_id res chain seq x y z
N MET A 1 0.24 -6.93 -4.81
CA MET A 1 1.19 -6.16 -5.66
C MET A 1 0.74 -4.71 -5.74
N ASN A 2 1.67 -3.78 -5.72
CA ASN A 2 1.40 -2.35 -5.91
C ASN A 2 0.67 -2.11 -7.25
N HIS A 3 -0.53 -1.55 -7.21
CA HIS A 3 -1.36 -1.35 -8.42
C HIS A 3 -0.78 -0.34 -9.42
N LEU A 4 0.17 0.49 -9.01
CA LEU A 4 0.85 1.46 -9.89
C LEU A 4 2.07 0.88 -10.61
N ILE A 5 2.34 -0.43 -10.46
CA ILE A 5 3.37 -1.16 -11.20
C ILE A 5 2.73 -2.15 -12.16
N GLY A 6 3.17 -2.14 -13.41
CA GLY A 6 2.61 -2.93 -14.50
C GLY A 6 1.41 -2.26 -15.15
N ASP A 7 0.75 -2.99 -16.03
CA ASP A 7 -0.48 -2.53 -16.70
C ASP A 7 -1.70 -3.20 -16.05
N PRO A 8 -2.41 -2.51 -15.15
CA PRO A 8 -3.57 -3.07 -14.48
C PRO A 8 -4.84 -3.05 -15.35
N GLY A 9 -4.72 -2.60 -16.60
CA GLY A 9 -5.86 -2.32 -17.47
C GLY A 9 -6.53 -0.98 -17.17
N SER A 10 -7.36 -0.53 -18.09
CA SER A 10 -7.92 0.83 -18.11
C SER A 10 -8.78 1.22 -16.89
N LEU A 11 -9.20 0.27 -16.08
CA LEU A 11 -10.08 0.56 -14.92
C LEU A 11 -9.32 1.09 -13.70
N LEU A 12 -8.06 0.72 -13.52
CA LEU A 12 -7.28 1.13 -12.34
C LEU A 12 -6.54 2.46 -12.52
N ASP A 13 -6.26 2.86 -13.75
CA ASP A 13 -5.67 4.17 -14.10
C ASP A 13 -6.47 5.37 -13.56
N GLN A 14 -7.76 5.17 -13.30
CA GLN A 14 -8.67 6.25 -12.90
C GLN A 14 -8.62 6.55 -11.41
N PHE A 15 -8.07 5.65 -10.58
CA PHE A 15 -8.15 5.81 -9.12
C PHE A 15 -7.13 6.82 -8.57
N ASN A 16 -5.96 6.91 -9.20
CA ASN A 16 -4.90 7.82 -8.76
C ASN A 16 -4.29 8.59 -9.96
N PRO A 17 -5.09 9.38 -10.69
CA PRO A 17 -4.70 9.96 -11.99
C PRO A 17 -3.56 10.96 -11.91
N LYS A 18 -3.24 11.47 -10.72
CA LYS A 18 -2.11 12.40 -10.51
C LYS A 18 -0.77 11.69 -10.36
N TYR A 19 -0.76 10.37 -10.24
CA TYR A 19 0.44 9.56 -10.01
C TYR A 19 0.84 8.80 -11.27
N ILE A 20 2.13 8.50 -11.38
CA ILE A 20 2.66 7.75 -12.53
C ILE A 20 2.29 6.27 -12.39
N GLN A 21 1.74 5.71 -13.47
CA GLN A 21 1.64 4.27 -13.66
C GLN A 21 2.96 3.77 -14.26
N PHE A 22 3.70 2.94 -13.55
CA PHE A 22 4.97 2.39 -14.00
C PHE A 22 4.75 1.17 -14.88
N ILE A 23 4.65 1.37 -16.18
CA ILE A 23 4.50 0.29 -17.17
C ILE A 23 5.84 -0.28 -17.66
N SER A 24 6.93 0.33 -17.29
CA SER A 24 8.29 -0.11 -17.58
C SER A 24 9.18 0.21 -16.38
N ASP A 25 10.13 -0.65 -16.09
CA ASP A 25 11.13 -0.47 -15.04
C ASP A 25 11.97 0.79 -15.25
N ASN A 26 12.24 1.16 -16.50
CA ASN A 26 12.96 2.38 -16.86
C ASN A 26 12.25 3.68 -16.39
N ASN A 27 10.96 3.60 -16.08
CA ASN A 27 10.19 4.74 -15.58
C ASN A 27 10.34 4.95 -14.08
N ILE A 28 10.87 3.96 -13.36
CA ILE A 28 11.05 4.02 -11.90
C ILE A 28 12.39 4.69 -11.58
N ARG A 29 12.36 6.00 -11.31
CA ARG A 29 13.58 6.78 -11.07
C ARG A 29 14.26 6.47 -9.73
N GLN A 30 13.50 6.02 -8.74
CA GLN A 30 13.99 5.69 -7.40
C GLN A 30 13.53 4.28 -7.02
N PRO A 31 14.09 3.25 -7.67
CA PRO A 31 13.60 1.89 -7.50
C PRO A 31 13.82 1.31 -6.09
N SER A 32 14.74 1.88 -5.31
CA SER A 32 14.93 1.51 -3.91
C SER A 32 13.82 1.99 -2.97
N ASP A 33 13.02 2.96 -3.43
CA ASP A 33 11.97 3.58 -2.60
C ASP A 33 10.55 3.15 -3.02
N ILE A 34 10.41 2.54 -4.18
CA ILE A 34 9.10 2.10 -4.69
C ILE A 34 8.92 0.61 -4.42
N PHE A 35 7.93 0.26 -3.60
CA PHE A 35 7.64 -1.14 -3.33
C PHE A 35 6.87 -1.79 -4.48
N VAL A 36 7.16 -3.06 -4.73
CA VAL A 36 6.44 -3.91 -5.70
C VAL A 36 5.41 -4.76 -4.99
N PHE A 37 5.81 -5.44 -3.92
CA PHE A 37 4.94 -6.27 -3.11
C PHE A 37 5.00 -5.87 -1.65
N LEU A 38 3.87 -6.00 -0.98
CA LEU A 38 3.81 -5.92 0.48
C LEU A 38 2.76 -6.90 1.01
N GLY A 39 2.92 -7.28 2.27
CA GLY A 39 1.91 -8.09 2.95
C GLY A 39 0.63 -7.30 3.17
N GLU A 40 -0.51 -7.91 2.90
CA GLU A 40 -1.83 -7.31 3.07
C GLU A 40 -2.61 -8.02 4.18
N HIS A 41 -3.44 -7.26 4.90
CA HIS A 41 -4.31 -7.81 5.94
C HIS A 41 -5.40 -8.71 5.32
N PRO A 42 -5.68 -9.90 5.90
CA PRO A 42 -6.61 -10.88 5.31
C PRO A 42 -8.02 -10.35 5.07
N ASP A 43 -8.49 -9.36 5.84
CA ASP A 43 -9.84 -8.81 5.66
C ASP A 43 -9.97 -7.89 4.44
N THR A 44 -8.87 -7.43 3.88
CA THR A 44 -8.89 -6.52 2.73
C THR A 44 -8.44 -7.17 1.42
N ILE A 45 -7.94 -8.39 1.48
CA ILE A 45 -7.54 -9.13 0.26
C ILE A 45 -8.78 -9.48 -0.55
N ASN A 46 -8.87 -8.93 -1.76
CA ASN A 46 -9.95 -9.20 -2.71
C ASN A 46 -9.43 -9.60 -4.10
N ASP A 47 -8.18 -9.24 -4.41
CA ASP A 47 -7.51 -9.59 -5.65
C ASP A 47 -5.98 -9.58 -5.46
N GLY A 48 -5.21 -9.59 -6.54
CA GLY A 48 -3.75 -9.57 -6.49
C GLY A 48 -3.13 -8.17 -6.35
N TYR A 49 -3.93 -7.12 -6.33
CA TYR A 49 -3.45 -5.74 -6.26
C TYR A 49 -3.61 -5.16 -4.87
N TYR A 50 -2.60 -4.40 -4.45
CA TYR A 50 -2.67 -3.55 -3.27
C TYR A 50 -2.96 -2.13 -3.76
N MET A 51 -4.20 -1.67 -3.52
CA MET A 51 -4.69 -0.40 -4.05
C MET A 51 -5.39 0.43 -2.97
N ASN A 52 -5.01 1.68 -2.90
CA ASN A 52 -5.70 2.69 -2.13
C ASN A 52 -5.97 3.92 -3.00
N ARG A 53 -7.09 4.58 -2.77
CA ARG A 53 -7.39 5.87 -3.41
C ARG A 53 -6.76 6.98 -2.58
N PHE A 54 -5.65 7.53 -3.05
CA PHE A 54 -4.80 8.41 -2.26
C PHE A 54 -5.50 9.68 -1.78
N HIS A 55 -6.45 10.18 -2.56
CA HIS A 55 -7.22 11.37 -2.21
C HIS A 55 -8.32 11.16 -1.16
N GLU A 56 -8.67 9.92 -0.86
CA GLU A 56 -9.75 9.63 0.08
C GLU A 56 -9.28 9.52 1.54
N TYR A 57 -7.97 9.37 1.77
CA TYR A 57 -7.38 9.22 3.11
C TYR A 57 -8.05 8.15 3.96
N LYS A 58 -8.38 7.03 3.32
CA LYS A 58 -8.92 5.84 3.97
C LYS A 58 -8.35 4.57 3.33
N TRP A 59 -8.23 3.54 4.14
CA TRP A 59 -7.72 2.27 3.68
C TRP A 59 -8.76 1.52 2.85
N GLY A 60 -8.47 1.29 1.60
CA GLY A 60 -9.16 0.30 0.77
C GLY A 60 -8.52 -1.07 0.95
N ASN A 61 -7.18 -1.12 0.86
CA ASN A 61 -6.38 -2.28 1.24
C ASN A 61 -5.49 -1.90 2.43
N LEU A 62 -5.64 -2.62 3.54
CA LEU A 62 -4.85 -2.41 4.75
C LEU A 62 -3.57 -3.25 4.70
N PRO A 63 -2.39 -2.68 4.98
CA PRO A 63 -1.18 -3.48 5.04
C PRO A 63 -1.20 -4.46 6.23
N ALA A 64 -0.52 -5.57 6.06
CA ALA A 64 -0.29 -6.50 7.17
C ALA A 64 0.56 -5.85 8.27
N SER A 65 0.40 -6.32 9.50
CA SER A 65 1.18 -5.88 10.66
C SER A 65 1.61 -7.06 11.54
N TYR A 66 1.99 -8.18 10.88
CA TYR A 66 2.15 -9.49 11.53
C TYR A 66 3.44 -9.63 12.31
N HIS A 67 4.47 -8.89 11.95
CA HIS A 67 5.79 -8.97 12.54
C HIS A 67 5.98 -7.85 13.57
N ASN A 68 5.31 -7.96 14.70
CA ASN A 68 5.35 -6.96 15.77
C ASN A 68 5.02 -5.54 15.25
N GLY A 69 3.91 -5.42 14.53
CA GLY A 69 3.47 -4.16 13.94
C GLY A 69 4.16 -3.80 12.62
N ALA A 70 4.86 -4.75 11.99
CA ALA A 70 5.57 -4.53 10.73
C ALA A 70 5.01 -5.36 9.58
N THR A 71 5.31 -4.94 8.37
CA THR A 71 5.12 -5.71 7.14
C THR A 71 6.44 -5.92 6.41
N ALA A 72 6.52 -7.00 5.66
CA ALA A 72 7.62 -7.22 4.72
C ALA A 72 7.26 -6.62 3.35
N LEU A 73 8.24 -6.00 2.71
CA LEU A 73 8.11 -5.43 1.38
C LEU A 73 9.26 -5.90 0.48
N SER A 74 8.98 -5.98 -0.81
CA SER A 74 10.01 -6.02 -1.85
C SER A 74 9.94 -4.76 -2.67
N TYR A 75 11.11 -4.27 -3.09
CA TYR A 75 11.26 -3.01 -3.81
C TYR A 75 11.63 -3.23 -5.27
N ALA A 76 11.45 -2.20 -6.08
CA ALA A 76 11.69 -2.29 -7.52
C ALA A 76 13.15 -2.54 -7.91
N ASP A 77 14.10 -2.25 -7.02
CA ASP A 77 15.53 -2.58 -7.19
C ASP A 77 15.87 -4.03 -6.81
N GLY A 78 14.90 -4.81 -6.33
CA GLY A 78 15.04 -6.21 -5.94
C GLY A 78 15.38 -6.45 -4.48
N HIS A 79 15.62 -5.40 -3.66
CA HIS A 79 15.84 -5.63 -2.22
C HIS A 79 14.53 -5.86 -1.47
N ALA A 80 14.63 -6.46 -0.31
CA ALA A 80 13.53 -6.65 0.63
C ALA A 80 13.84 -6.00 1.98
N ALA A 81 12.82 -5.46 2.62
CA ALA A 81 12.93 -4.86 3.94
C ALA A 81 11.62 -5.02 4.72
N THR A 82 11.67 -4.76 6.00
CA THR A 82 10.48 -4.62 6.85
C THR A 82 10.23 -3.16 7.15
N HIS A 83 8.94 -2.78 7.18
CA HIS A 83 8.52 -1.45 7.61
C HIS A 83 7.61 -1.59 8.83
N HIS A 84 7.92 -0.83 9.88
CA HIS A 84 7.12 -0.79 11.11
C HIS A 84 6.08 0.32 11.02
N TRP A 85 4.82 -0.05 11.20
CA TRP A 85 3.72 0.89 11.28
C TRP A 85 3.72 1.58 12.63
N THR A 86 3.20 2.80 12.66
CA THR A 86 3.21 3.64 13.86
C THR A 86 1.83 3.91 14.44
N VAL A 87 0.77 3.80 13.64
CA VAL A 87 -0.60 4.13 14.05
C VAL A 87 -1.25 2.95 14.73
N THR A 88 -1.62 3.13 15.98
CA THR A 88 -2.34 2.16 16.83
C THR A 88 -3.77 2.63 17.11
N GLY A 89 -4.57 1.79 17.79
CA GLY A 89 -5.93 2.13 18.20
C GLY A 89 -7.00 1.77 17.17
N GLU A 90 -8.19 2.33 17.35
CA GLU A 90 -9.39 1.96 16.57
C GLU A 90 -9.21 2.14 15.06
N HIS A 91 -8.53 3.22 14.66
CA HIS A 91 -8.23 3.51 13.25
C HIS A 91 -6.79 3.20 12.87
N GLY A 92 -6.09 2.41 13.71
CA GLY A 92 -4.68 2.09 13.53
C GLY A 92 -4.39 1.17 12.36
N THR A 93 -3.18 1.29 11.84
CA THR A 93 -2.63 0.38 10.84
C THR A 93 -2.30 -0.98 11.45
N ILE A 94 -1.94 -0.99 12.74
CA ILE A 94 -1.60 -2.21 13.46
C ILE A 94 -2.87 -2.93 13.89
N ARG A 95 -3.11 -4.10 13.30
CA ARG A 95 -4.30 -4.93 13.52
C ARG A 95 -3.91 -6.39 13.77
N PRO A 96 -4.68 -7.12 14.58
CA PRO A 96 -4.47 -8.56 14.71
C PRO A 96 -4.57 -9.27 13.36
N PRO A 97 -3.70 -10.25 13.08
CA PRO A 97 -3.66 -10.97 11.79
C PRO A 97 -4.75 -12.06 11.71
N VAL A 98 -5.95 -11.72 12.12
CA VAL A 98 -7.09 -12.65 12.12
C VAL A 98 -8.23 -12.06 11.28
N LYS A 99 -8.92 -12.93 10.59
CA LYS A 99 -10.08 -12.53 9.79
C LYS A 99 -11.20 -12.02 10.70
N GLY A 100 -11.82 -10.90 10.32
CA GLY A 100 -12.84 -10.24 11.12
C GLY A 100 -12.30 -9.17 12.09
N ALA A 101 -10.98 -8.96 12.14
CA ALA A 101 -10.38 -7.93 12.99
C ALA A 101 -10.58 -6.50 12.45
N VAL A 102 -10.92 -6.36 11.16
CA VAL A 102 -11.18 -5.08 10.51
C VAL A 102 -12.66 -4.95 10.24
N GLY A 103 -13.32 -4.05 10.93
CA GLY A 103 -14.75 -3.77 10.79
C GLY A 103 -15.03 -2.64 9.82
N GLY A 104 -15.13 -2.92 8.51
CA GLY A 104 -15.53 -1.92 7.52
C GLY A 104 -14.42 -0.96 7.10
N ILE A 105 -14.80 0.22 6.62
CA ILE A 105 -13.86 1.23 6.10
C ILE A 105 -13.07 1.86 7.25
N ILE A 106 -11.75 1.85 7.14
CA ILE A 106 -10.85 2.45 8.13
C ILE A 106 -10.34 3.80 7.60
N PRO A 107 -10.69 4.92 8.24
CA PRO A 107 -10.07 6.20 7.92
C PRO A 107 -8.58 6.14 8.27
N ALA A 108 -7.73 6.69 7.39
CA ALA A 108 -6.30 6.85 7.67
C ALA A 108 -6.11 8.07 8.59
N LYS A 109 -6.19 7.87 9.91
CA LYS A 109 -6.16 8.97 10.87
C LYS A 109 -5.42 8.57 12.15
N PRO A 110 -4.26 9.19 12.47
CA PRO A 110 -3.49 10.11 11.61
C PRO A 110 -3.02 9.49 10.30
N ILE A 111 -2.70 10.32 9.32
CA ILE A 111 -2.37 9.88 7.96
C ILE A 111 -0.94 9.37 7.79
N THR A 112 -0.12 9.37 8.83
CA THR A 112 1.32 9.09 8.75
C THR A 112 1.67 7.81 8.02
N ASP A 113 1.06 6.70 8.41
CA ASP A 113 1.31 5.39 7.76
C ASP A 113 0.73 5.35 6.33
N PHE A 114 -0.44 5.92 6.13
CA PHE A 114 -1.06 6.02 4.81
C PHE A 114 -0.22 6.86 3.85
N GLN A 115 0.27 8.01 4.33
CA GLN A 115 1.15 8.89 3.54
C GLN A 115 2.45 8.15 3.18
N TRP A 116 3.01 7.39 4.10
CA TRP A 116 4.19 6.57 3.80
C TRP A 116 3.92 5.61 2.64
N VAL A 117 2.76 4.93 2.65
CA VAL A 117 2.37 4.04 1.54
C VAL A 117 2.23 4.80 0.23
N VAL A 118 1.61 5.98 0.25
CA VAL A 118 1.48 6.84 -0.94
C VAL A 118 2.85 7.19 -1.52
N ASP A 119 3.76 7.66 -0.67
CA ASP A 119 5.09 8.12 -1.07
C ASP A 119 5.97 6.99 -1.64
N HIS A 120 5.71 5.75 -1.23
CA HIS A 120 6.45 4.57 -1.68
C HIS A 120 5.71 3.73 -2.74
N SER A 121 4.53 4.16 -3.16
CA SER A 121 3.77 3.50 -4.23
C SER A 121 4.11 4.05 -5.61
N SER A 122 4.28 5.35 -5.73
CA SER A 122 4.56 6.05 -6.99
C SER A 122 5.02 7.49 -6.73
N ILE A 123 5.24 8.21 -7.82
CA ILE A 123 5.56 9.64 -7.81
C ILE A 123 4.49 10.42 -8.56
N LEU A 124 4.37 11.70 -8.24
CA LEU A 124 3.48 12.62 -8.96
C LEU A 124 3.95 12.81 -10.40
N LYS A 125 2.98 12.95 -11.29
CA LYS A 125 3.22 13.29 -12.70
C LYS A 125 3.87 14.66 -12.85
#